data_31df17a9e43325f8f55f335b35420499
#
_entry.id   31df17a9e43325f8f55f335b35420499
#
_cell.length_a   1.000
_cell.length_b   1.000
_cell.length_c   1.000
_cell.angle_alpha   90.00
_cell.angle_beta   90.00
_cell.angle_gamma   90.00
#
_symmetry.space_group_name_H-M   'P 1'
#
loop_
_entity.id
_entity.type
_entity.pdbx_description
1 polymer ?
#
loop_
_entity_poly.entity_id
_entity_poly.type
_entity_poly.pdbx_seq_one_letter_code
_entity_poly.pdbx_strand_id
1 'polypeptide(L)'
;MTRLKWGDTLRNPQLVEGDQLMRFNVVVANPPFSLDKWGADEAAKDPHGRFWRGIPPKSKGDYAFITHMIETTYVDPHENGRVGVIVPHGVLFRGGAEGRIRQQLIEENLLDAVVGLPANLFTTTGIPVAILIFDRSREQGGANADRRDVLFIDASK
;
A
#
# COMPACT_ATOMS: atom_id res chain seq x y z
N MET A 1 -17.50 16.65 2.85
CA MET A 1 -18.65 15.73 2.89
C MET A 1 -18.13 14.31 3.10
N THR A 2 -18.53 13.63 4.16
CA THR A 2 -18.10 12.26 4.44
C THR A 2 -18.80 11.29 3.50
N ARG A 3 -18.03 10.46 2.79
CA ARG A 3 -18.56 9.39 1.92
C ARG A 3 -18.22 8.04 2.52
N LEU A 4 -19.22 7.29 2.91
CA LEU A 4 -19.09 5.92 3.40
C LEU A 4 -19.57 4.96 2.31
N LYS A 5 -18.72 3.99 1.97
CA LYS A 5 -19.05 2.95 0.98
C LYS A 5 -18.75 1.58 1.58
N TRP A 6 -19.63 0.64 1.34
CA TRP A 6 -19.48 -0.75 1.72
C TRP A 6 -19.24 -1.62 0.49
N GLY A 7 -18.21 -2.45 0.52
CA GLY A 7 -17.86 -3.31 -0.61
C GLY A 7 -16.47 -3.92 -0.50
N ASP A 8 -16.13 -4.75 -1.48
CA ASP A 8 -14.79 -5.32 -1.63
C ASP A 8 -13.90 -4.32 -2.39
N THR A 9 -13.02 -3.67 -1.66
CA THR A 9 -12.12 -2.63 -2.20
C THR A 9 -11.18 -3.15 -3.30
N LEU A 10 -10.78 -4.42 -3.23
CA LEU A 10 -9.86 -4.98 -4.22
C LEU A 10 -10.58 -5.42 -5.50
N ARG A 11 -11.72 -6.09 -5.39
CA ARG A 11 -12.46 -6.59 -6.55
C ARG A 11 -13.39 -5.55 -7.18
N ASN A 12 -13.96 -4.68 -6.34
CA ASN A 12 -14.96 -3.71 -6.79
C ASN A 12 -14.88 -2.41 -5.98
N PRO A 13 -13.84 -1.58 -6.21
CA PRO A 13 -13.68 -0.32 -5.49
C PRO A 13 -14.87 0.61 -5.73
N GLN A 14 -15.46 1.14 -4.64
CA GLN A 14 -16.68 1.95 -4.68
C GLN A 14 -16.42 3.45 -4.67
N LEU A 15 -15.21 3.89 -4.32
CA LEU A 15 -14.84 5.30 -4.34
C LEU A 15 -14.29 5.65 -5.73
N VAL A 16 -15.21 5.94 -6.63
CA VAL A 16 -14.94 6.29 -8.03
C VAL A 16 -15.67 7.56 -8.44
N GLU A 17 -15.13 8.26 -9.42
CA GLU A 17 -15.75 9.35 -10.15
C GLU A 17 -15.77 8.99 -11.65
N GLY A 18 -16.96 8.62 -12.15
CA GLY A 18 -17.06 7.97 -13.45
C GLY A 18 -16.30 6.66 -13.45
N ASP A 19 -15.39 6.49 -14.40
CA ASP A 19 -14.57 5.29 -14.55
C ASP A 19 -13.22 5.37 -13.81
N GLN A 20 -12.96 6.49 -13.11
CA GLN A 20 -11.69 6.74 -12.45
C GLN A 20 -11.79 6.54 -10.94
N LEU A 21 -10.73 5.98 -10.34
CA LEU A 21 -10.61 5.96 -8.89
C LEU A 21 -10.54 7.39 -8.33
N MET A 22 -11.30 7.64 -7.28
CA MET A 22 -11.09 8.86 -6.50
C MET A 22 -9.68 8.87 -5.91
N ARG A 23 -9.09 10.06 -5.82
CA ARG A 23 -7.77 10.25 -5.22
C ARG A 23 -7.85 11.13 -3.99
N PHE A 24 -6.93 10.90 -3.07
CA PHE A 24 -6.88 11.54 -1.77
C PHE A 24 -5.46 11.99 -1.44
N ASN A 25 -5.34 13.00 -0.59
CA ASN A 25 -4.04 13.45 -0.08
C ASN A 25 -3.45 12.43 0.90
N VAL A 26 -4.29 11.77 1.68
CA VAL A 26 -3.86 10.76 2.66
C VAL A 26 -4.78 9.56 2.60
N VAL A 27 -4.19 8.36 2.49
CA VAL A 27 -4.89 7.09 2.56
C VAL A 27 -4.25 6.25 3.66
N VAL A 28 -5.04 5.84 4.64
CA VAL A 28 -4.58 5.01 5.76
C VAL A 28 -5.45 3.78 5.91
N ALA A 29 -4.84 2.64 6.24
CA ALA A 29 -5.57 1.42 6.50
C ALA A 29 -4.83 0.46 7.45
N ASN A 30 -5.64 -0.36 8.11
CA ASN A 30 -5.21 -1.61 8.73
C ASN A 30 -5.95 -2.74 8.02
N PRO A 31 -5.47 -3.19 6.85
CA PRO A 31 -6.15 -4.20 6.06
C PRO A 31 -6.03 -5.59 6.69
N PRO A 32 -6.88 -6.56 6.32
CA PRO A 32 -6.73 -7.93 6.79
C PRO A 32 -5.38 -8.50 6.36
N PHE A 33 -4.63 -9.07 7.32
CA PHE A 33 -3.28 -9.59 7.07
C PHE A 33 -3.32 -10.86 6.23
N SER A 34 -2.46 -10.92 5.22
CA SER A 34 -2.28 -12.09 4.35
C SER A 34 -3.59 -12.67 3.82
N LEU A 35 -4.48 -11.81 3.35
CA LEU A 35 -5.78 -12.21 2.83
C LEU A 35 -5.64 -13.23 1.69
N ASP A 36 -6.23 -14.41 1.87
CA ASP A 36 -6.34 -15.43 0.82
C ASP A 36 -7.50 -15.09 -0.13
N LYS A 37 -7.39 -15.53 -1.39
CA LYS A 37 -8.43 -15.37 -2.44
C LYS A 37 -8.91 -13.93 -2.62
N TRP A 38 -8.00 -12.98 -2.55
CA TRP A 38 -8.28 -11.55 -2.65
C TRP A 38 -8.73 -11.07 -4.04
N GLY A 39 -8.73 -11.93 -5.05
CA GLY A 39 -9.09 -11.58 -6.45
C GLY A 39 -7.90 -11.54 -7.39
N ALA A 40 -6.83 -12.29 -7.12
CA ALA A 40 -5.62 -12.30 -7.94
C ALA A 40 -5.87 -12.73 -9.41
N ASP A 41 -6.84 -13.59 -9.66
CA ASP A 41 -7.16 -14.07 -11.02
C ASP A 41 -7.77 -12.97 -11.88
N GLU A 42 -8.50 -12.03 -11.29
CA GLU A 42 -9.10 -10.88 -11.98
C GLU A 42 -8.14 -9.69 -12.08
N ALA A 43 -7.09 -9.66 -11.26
CA ALA A 43 -6.17 -8.53 -11.13
C ALA A 43 -5.45 -8.15 -12.43
N ALA A 44 -5.17 -9.14 -13.30
CA ALA A 44 -4.58 -8.89 -14.62
C ALA A 44 -5.49 -8.09 -15.56
N LYS A 45 -6.80 -8.08 -15.28
CA LYS A 45 -7.83 -7.36 -16.04
C LYS A 45 -8.44 -6.22 -15.24
N ASP A 46 -7.72 -5.73 -14.23
CA ASP A 46 -8.21 -4.64 -13.39
C ASP A 46 -8.50 -3.39 -14.24
N PRO A 47 -9.75 -2.90 -14.27
CA PRO A 47 -10.12 -1.76 -15.11
C PRO A 47 -9.41 -0.47 -14.73
N HIS A 48 -8.86 -0.39 -13.51
CA HIS A 48 -8.15 0.77 -13.01
C HIS A 48 -6.62 0.65 -13.14
N GLY A 49 -6.10 -0.49 -13.65
CA GLY A 49 -4.67 -0.71 -13.85
C GLY A 49 -3.82 -0.69 -12.57
N ARG A 50 -4.41 -0.96 -11.40
CA ARG A 50 -3.72 -0.84 -10.10
C ARG A 50 -2.53 -1.78 -9.92
N PHE A 51 -2.55 -2.93 -10.58
CA PHE A 51 -1.58 -4.01 -10.36
C PHE A 51 -0.45 -4.06 -11.41
N TRP A 52 -0.13 -2.93 -12.02
CA TRP A 52 0.91 -2.84 -13.05
C TRP A 52 2.32 -3.13 -12.53
N ARG A 53 2.58 -2.93 -11.21
CA ARG A 53 3.85 -3.28 -10.57
C ARG A 53 4.02 -4.78 -10.38
N GLY A 54 2.97 -5.55 -10.53
CA GLY A 54 2.90 -6.99 -10.37
C GLY A 54 1.66 -7.42 -9.61
N ILE A 55 1.27 -8.68 -9.81
CA ILE A 55 0.13 -9.28 -9.13
C ILE A 55 0.65 -10.05 -7.91
N PRO A 56 0.21 -9.69 -6.69
CA PRO A 56 0.55 -10.42 -5.48
C PRO A 56 0.07 -11.87 -5.51
N PRO A 57 0.68 -12.77 -4.73
CA PRO A 57 0.23 -14.16 -4.65
C PRO A 57 -1.24 -14.27 -4.24
N LYS A 58 -1.97 -15.27 -4.75
CA LYS A 58 -3.39 -15.52 -4.43
C LYS A 58 -3.66 -15.63 -2.93
N SER A 59 -2.70 -16.19 -2.19
CA SER A 59 -2.79 -16.43 -0.75
C SER A 59 -2.26 -15.27 0.11
N LYS A 60 -1.83 -14.15 -0.48
CA LYS A 60 -1.18 -13.04 0.20
C LYS A 60 -1.59 -11.70 -0.42
N GLY A 61 -2.73 -11.15 0.01
CA GLY A 61 -3.27 -9.90 -0.50
C GLY A 61 -2.62 -8.61 0.04
N ASP A 62 -1.58 -8.70 0.88
CA ASP A 62 -1.00 -7.53 1.53
C ASP A 62 -0.58 -6.45 0.53
N TYR A 63 0.19 -6.82 -0.51
CA TYR A 63 0.60 -5.88 -1.55
C TYR A 63 -0.54 -5.44 -2.48
N ALA A 64 -1.66 -6.18 -2.55
CA ALA A 64 -2.82 -5.73 -3.29
C ALA A 64 -3.45 -4.50 -2.63
N PHE A 65 -3.55 -4.50 -1.30
CA PHE A 65 -3.99 -3.31 -0.54
C PHE A 65 -2.99 -2.16 -0.66
N ILE A 66 -1.70 -2.42 -0.49
CA ILE A 66 -0.66 -1.38 -0.61
C ILE A 66 -0.74 -0.71 -1.99
N THR A 67 -0.79 -1.49 -3.06
CA THR A 67 -0.86 -0.98 -4.43
C THR A 67 -2.14 -0.17 -4.65
N HIS A 68 -3.30 -0.69 -4.21
CA HIS A 68 -4.56 0.04 -4.28
C HIS A 68 -4.48 1.40 -3.56
N MET A 69 -3.93 1.42 -2.35
CA MET A 69 -3.80 2.65 -1.56
C MET A 69 -2.91 3.68 -2.27
N ILE A 70 -1.80 3.25 -2.87
CA ILE A 70 -0.91 4.12 -3.64
C ILE A 70 -1.64 4.69 -4.87
N GLU A 71 -2.36 3.86 -5.62
CA GLU A 71 -3.09 4.31 -6.83
C GLU A 71 -4.29 5.23 -6.51
N THR A 72 -4.73 5.26 -5.26
CA THR A 72 -5.79 6.16 -4.78
C THR A 72 -5.26 7.43 -4.09
N THR A 73 -3.98 7.74 -4.22
CA THR A 73 -3.38 8.99 -3.75
C THR A 73 -3.01 9.90 -4.93
N TYR A 74 -2.98 11.20 -4.66
CA TYR A 74 -2.56 12.19 -5.65
C TYR A 74 -1.08 12.03 -6.03
N VAL A 75 -0.79 12.25 -7.32
CA VAL A 75 0.56 12.21 -7.91
C VAL A 75 1.12 13.62 -8.11
N ASP A 76 0.24 14.62 -8.10
CA ASP A 76 0.60 16.01 -8.37
C ASP A 76 1.62 16.51 -7.32
N PRO A 77 2.74 17.12 -7.74
CA PRO A 77 3.73 17.69 -6.83
C PRO A 77 3.17 18.75 -5.87
N HIS A 78 2.01 19.32 -6.17
CA HIS A 78 1.32 20.28 -5.30
C HIS A 78 0.36 19.64 -4.29
N GLU A 79 -0.02 18.39 -4.48
CA GLU A 79 -1.02 17.68 -3.65
C GLU A 79 -0.49 16.42 -2.97
N ASN A 80 0.76 16.34 -2.67
CA ASN A 80 1.49 15.29 -1.93
C ASN A 80 0.65 14.14 -1.37
N GLY A 81 0.43 13.09 -2.18
CA GLY A 81 -0.27 11.89 -1.73
C GLY A 81 0.59 11.06 -0.78
N ARG A 82 0.03 10.69 0.37
CA ARG A 82 0.68 9.84 1.37
C ARG A 82 -0.14 8.63 1.73
N VAL A 83 0.55 7.54 2.00
CA VAL A 83 -0.06 6.28 2.46
C VAL A 83 0.55 5.88 3.79
N GLY A 84 -0.31 5.48 4.74
CA GLY A 84 0.09 4.81 5.97
C GLY A 84 -0.64 3.47 6.09
N VAL A 85 0.10 2.37 6.14
CA VAL A 85 -0.51 1.03 6.17
C VAL A 85 0.16 0.14 7.20
N ILE A 86 -0.68 -0.57 7.99
CA ILE A 86 -0.20 -1.61 8.91
C ILE A 86 -0.10 -2.92 8.14
N VAL A 87 1.05 -3.58 8.27
CA VAL A 87 1.35 -4.82 7.55
C VAL A 87 2.06 -5.83 8.46
N PRO A 88 1.91 -7.15 8.21
CA PRO A 88 2.72 -8.16 8.89
C PRO A 88 4.18 -8.06 8.43
N HIS A 89 5.14 -8.41 9.30
CA HIS A 89 6.56 -8.33 8.98
C HIS A 89 6.96 -9.09 7.71
N GLY A 90 6.23 -10.16 7.34
CA GLY A 90 6.47 -10.90 6.11
C GLY A 90 6.49 -10.03 4.85
N VAL A 91 5.74 -8.94 4.82
CA VAL A 91 5.74 -7.96 3.72
C VAL A 91 7.14 -7.38 3.47
N LEU A 92 7.96 -7.27 4.51
CA LEU A 92 9.30 -6.66 4.43
C LEU A 92 10.34 -7.57 3.77
N PHE A 93 10.16 -8.90 3.80
CA PHE A 93 11.21 -9.82 3.38
C PHE A 93 10.78 -10.98 2.47
N ARG A 94 9.47 -11.28 2.32
CA ARG A 94 9.03 -12.35 1.42
C ARG A 94 9.49 -12.08 -0.01
N GLY A 95 9.97 -13.14 -0.69
CA GLY A 95 10.46 -13.09 -2.06
C GLY A 95 9.36 -13.26 -3.11
N GLY A 96 9.75 -13.70 -4.31
CA GLY A 96 8.82 -13.96 -5.41
C GLY A 96 8.10 -12.71 -5.93
N ALA A 97 6.80 -12.81 -6.14
CA ALA A 97 6.00 -11.68 -6.65
C ALA A 97 6.02 -10.49 -5.69
N GLU A 98 5.93 -10.73 -4.37
CA GLU A 98 5.99 -9.65 -3.38
C GLU A 98 7.36 -8.95 -3.38
N GLY A 99 8.45 -9.70 -3.54
CA GLY A 99 9.79 -9.15 -3.66
C GLY A 99 9.94 -8.21 -4.86
N ARG A 100 9.39 -8.60 -6.01
CA ARG A 100 9.41 -7.77 -7.23
C ARG A 100 8.61 -6.48 -7.06
N ILE A 101 7.41 -6.57 -6.47
CA ILE A 101 6.58 -5.38 -6.21
C ILE A 101 7.28 -4.44 -5.24
N ARG A 102 7.85 -4.98 -4.16
CA ARG A 102 8.62 -4.19 -3.18
C ARG A 102 9.82 -3.50 -3.82
N GLN A 103 10.57 -4.21 -4.66
CA GLN A 103 11.69 -3.64 -5.41
C GLN A 103 11.21 -2.47 -6.28
N GLN A 104 10.13 -2.64 -7.04
CA GLN A 104 9.57 -1.59 -7.88
C GLN A 104 9.18 -0.35 -7.07
N LEU A 105 8.52 -0.53 -5.92
CA LEU A 105 8.14 0.57 -5.03
C LEU A 105 9.36 1.34 -4.47
N ILE A 106 10.46 0.64 -4.21
CA ILE A 106 11.72 1.25 -3.75
C ILE A 106 12.40 1.99 -4.90
N GLU A 107 12.44 1.42 -6.10
CA GLU A 107 13.02 2.05 -7.29
C GLU A 107 12.26 3.32 -7.71
N GLU A 108 10.94 3.34 -7.55
CA GLU A 108 10.11 4.54 -7.71
C GLU A 108 10.32 5.57 -6.58
N ASN A 109 11.12 5.24 -5.57
CA ASN A 109 11.40 6.10 -4.41
C ASN A 109 10.17 6.43 -3.55
N LEU A 110 9.15 5.56 -3.54
CA LEU A 110 7.89 5.80 -2.83
C LEU A 110 7.97 5.55 -1.33
N LEU A 111 8.79 4.59 -0.88
CA LEU A 111 8.88 4.21 0.53
C LEU A 111 9.64 5.28 1.32
N ASP A 112 8.94 5.92 2.26
CA ASP A 112 9.48 6.99 3.12
C ASP A 112 9.98 6.47 4.47
N ALA A 113 9.16 5.64 5.14
CA ALA A 113 9.52 5.10 6.44
C ALA A 113 8.96 3.70 6.70
N VAL A 114 9.65 2.98 7.58
CA VAL A 114 9.22 1.70 8.16
C VAL A 114 9.27 1.83 9.67
N VAL A 115 8.13 1.64 10.34
CA VAL A 115 8.02 1.68 11.80
C VAL A 115 7.72 0.29 12.31
N GLY A 116 8.68 -0.34 12.99
CA GLY A 116 8.50 -1.64 13.66
C GLY A 116 7.68 -1.47 14.93
N LEU A 117 6.61 -2.24 15.09
CA LEU A 117 5.71 -2.19 16.24
C LEU A 117 5.92 -3.42 17.14
N PRO A 118 5.51 -3.35 18.43
CA PRO A 118 5.59 -4.49 19.35
C PRO A 118 4.82 -5.70 18.85
N ALA A 119 5.31 -6.90 19.17
CA ALA A 119 4.52 -8.12 19.02
C ALA A 119 3.30 -8.08 19.96
N ASN A 120 2.27 -8.86 19.62
CA ASN A 120 1.02 -8.92 20.41
C ASN A 120 0.28 -7.58 20.56
N LEU A 121 0.50 -6.64 19.66
CA LEU A 121 -0.21 -5.36 19.65
C LEU A 121 -1.71 -5.54 19.38
N PHE A 122 -2.07 -6.53 18.58
CA PHE A 122 -3.46 -6.86 18.25
C PHE A 122 -3.96 -8.07 19.03
N THR A 123 -5.17 -7.98 19.56
CA THR A 123 -5.80 -9.05 20.35
C THR A 123 -6.06 -10.32 19.55
N THR A 124 -6.17 -10.19 18.23
CA THR A 124 -6.49 -11.30 17.31
C THR A 124 -5.27 -12.05 16.78
N THR A 125 -4.08 -11.52 16.95
CA THR A 125 -2.84 -12.13 16.44
C THR A 125 -1.62 -11.69 17.24
N GLY A 126 -0.71 -12.63 17.48
CA GLY A 126 0.60 -12.34 18.07
C GLY A 126 1.68 -11.96 17.04
N ILE A 127 1.32 -11.88 15.77
CA ILE A 127 2.28 -11.60 14.69
C ILE A 127 2.85 -10.19 14.86
N PRO A 128 4.19 -10.00 14.80
CA PRO A 128 4.79 -8.69 14.78
C PRO A 128 4.40 -7.95 13.49
N VAL A 129 4.12 -6.68 13.61
CA VAL A 129 3.65 -5.83 12.53
C VAL A 129 4.52 -4.59 12.37
N ALA A 130 4.40 -3.94 11.23
CA ALA A 130 5.06 -2.68 10.94
C ALA A 130 4.07 -1.70 10.29
N ILE A 131 4.35 -0.40 10.42
CA ILE A 131 3.71 0.61 9.60
C ILE A 131 4.65 0.93 8.45
N LEU A 132 4.15 0.89 7.22
CA LEU A 132 4.82 1.43 6.05
C LEU A 132 4.24 2.80 5.73
N ILE A 133 5.12 3.77 5.51
CA ILE A 133 4.76 5.11 5.05
C ILE A 133 5.28 5.27 3.63
N PHE A 134 4.38 5.61 2.71
CA PHE A 134 4.72 5.98 1.34
C PHE A 134 4.40 7.45 1.11
N ASP A 135 5.26 8.14 0.34
CA ASP A 135 5.11 9.55 0.00
C ASP A 135 5.33 9.74 -1.50
N ARG A 136 4.27 10.11 -2.21
CA ARG A 136 4.32 10.30 -3.66
C ARG A 136 5.05 11.58 -4.08
N SER A 137 5.32 12.50 -3.17
CA SER A 137 6.17 13.66 -3.45
C SER A 137 7.64 13.29 -3.69
N ARG A 138 8.03 12.07 -3.39
CA ARG A 138 9.38 11.52 -3.62
C ARG A 138 9.55 10.92 -5.02
N GLU A 139 8.48 10.76 -5.78
CA GLU A 139 8.55 10.32 -7.18
C GLU A 139 9.35 11.31 -8.03
N GLN A 140 9.81 10.87 -9.19
CA GLN A 140 10.53 11.71 -10.13
C GLN A 140 9.70 12.97 -10.46
N GLY A 141 10.31 14.13 -10.29
CA GLY A 141 9.64 15.42 -10.49
C GLY A 141 8.86 15.95 -9.29
N GLY A 142 8.73 15.17 -8.22
CA GLY A 142 8.09 15.61 -6.97
C GLY A 142 8.99 16.49 -6.12
N ALA A 143 8.39 17.20 -5.15
CA ALA A 143 9.09 18.15 -4.28
C ALA A 143 10.20 17.51 -3.41
N ASN A 144 10.10 16.21 -3.12
CA ASN A 144 11.02 15.44 -2.32
C ASN A 144 11.77 14.35 -3.12
N ALA A 145 11.88 14.49 -4.45
CA ALA A 145 12.51 13.50 -5.33
C ALA A 145 13.98 13.21 -4.99
N ASP A 146 14.67 14.15 -4.38
CA ASP A 146 16.08 14.02 -3.97
C ASP A 146 16.28 13.21 -2.69
N ARG A 147 15.21 12.99 -1.91
CA ARG A 147 15.23 12.13 -0.72
C ARG A 147 15.23 10.66 -1.14
N ARG A 148 16.38 9.98 -1.00
CA ARG A 148 16.58 8.58 -1.40
C ARG A 148 16.68 7.61 -0.23
N ASP A 149 16.83 8.13 0.98
CA ASP A 149 16.90 7.35 2.21
C ASP A 149 15.53 6.92 2.67
N VAL A 150 15.46 5.81 3.40
CA VAL A 150 14.27 5.30 4.09
C VAL A 150 14.51 5.36 5.58
N LEU A 151 13.59 5.98 6.32
CA LEU A 151 13.68 6.07 7.77
C LEU A 151 13.19 4.75 8.40
N PHE A 152 14.04 4.13 9.24
CA PHE A 152 13.65 2.98 10.05
C PHE A 152 13.49 3.39 11.51
N ILE A 153 12.32 3.12 12.08
CA ILE A 153 11.99 3.40 13.48
C ILE A 153 11.69 2.08 14.17
N ASP A 154 12.45 1.77 15.22
CA ASP A 154 12.14 0.67 16.12
C ASP A 154 11.28 1.16 17.29
N ALA A 155 9.97 0.92 17.19
CA ALA A 155 9.00 1.21 18.25
C ALA A 155 8.50 -0.10 18.92
N SER A 156 9.33 -1.15 18.92
CA SER A 156 8.97 -2.47 19.44
C SER A 156 9.13 -2.60 20.97
N LYS A 157 9.63 -1.56 21.63
CA LYS A 157 9.88 -1.51 23.09
C LYS A 157 8.87 -0.65 23.81
#